data_137976a57a00b789c2fc5031cedbd010
#
_entry.id   137976a57a00b789c2fc5031cedbd010
#
_cell.length_a   1.000
_cell.length_b   1.000
_cell.length_c   1.000
_cell.angle_alpha   90.00
_cell.angle_beta   90.00
_cell.angle_gamma   90.00
#
_symmetry.space_group_name_H-M   'P 1'
#
loop_
_entity.id
_entity.type
_entity.pdbx_description
1 polymer ?
#
loop_
_entity_poly.entity_id
_entity_poly.type
_entity_poly.pdbx_seq_one_letter_code
_entity_poly.pdbx_strand_id
1 'polypeptide(L)'
;DLKLLKSAIIDYIFNNDVLSVRKRIHLSDVATKVTQKNTNNHVSNVLSNSANQGIIPQSEVFDREIANEDNTSNYFVISQNDFVYNPRKSATAPYGPINRYNGRTDGVISPLYLCFRSHNINVEYLGWYFKSNSWYKYVDQNGDTGVRHDRVSIKDEIFFSMPLFIHNADEQIEIAKRLNKIESFVKQEEQYLFLLESQKLYLLQHLFI
;
A
#
# COMPACT_ATOMS: atom_id res chain seq x y z
N ASP A 1 -15.72 0.05 15.71
CA ASP A 1 -14.46 0.53 15.13
C ASP A 1 -14.59 0.57 13.61
N LEU A 2 -14.59 1.79 13.05
CA LEU A 2 -14.81 2.04 11.62
C LEU A 2 -13.68 1.45 10.75
N LYS A 3 -12.46 1.38 11.26
CA LYS A 3 -11.32 0.78 10.53
C LYS A 3 -11.51 -0.72 10.34
N LEU A 4 -11.95 -1.41 11.37
CA LEU A 4 -12.25 -2.85 11.30
C LEU A 4 -13.40 -3.12 10.34
N LEU A 5 -14.47 -2.32 10.40
CA LEU A 5 -15.58 -2.43 9.46
C LEU A 5 -15.14 -2.20 8.02
N LYS A 6 -14.34 -1.16 7.76
CA LYS A 6 -13.77 -0.90 6.42
C LYS A 6 -12.95 -2.08 5.93
N SER A 7 -12.06 -2.63 6.76
CA SER A 7 -11.24 -3.81 6.40
C SER A 7 -12.13 -5.02 6.05
N ALA A 8 -13.14 -5.30 6.86
CA ALA A 8 -14.08 -6.39 6.62
C ALA A 8 -14.86 -6.20 5.31
N ILE A 9 -15.27 -4.98 4.98
CA ILE A 9 -15.92 -4.67 3.69
C ILE A 9 -14.97 -4.92 2.52
N ILE A 10 -13.72 -4.48 2.62
CA ILE A 10 -12.71 -4.71 1.59
C ILE A 10 -12.52 -6.21 1.37
N ASP A 11 -12.26 -6.95 2.44
CA ASP A 11 -12.07 -8.40 2.37
C ASP A 11 -13.30 -9.12 1.80
N TYR A 12 -14.51 -8.69 2.17
CA TYR A 12 -15.73 -9.25 1.63
C TYR A 12 -15.86 -9.04 0.12
N ILE A 13 -15.58 -7.83 -0.38
CA ILE A 13 -15.65 -7.52 -1.82
C ILE A 13 -14.67 -8.37 -2.63
N PHE A 14 -13.45 -8.54 -2.13
CA PHE A 14 -12.40 -9.21 -2.90
C PHE A 14 -12.30 -10.72 -2.67
N ASN A 15 -12.97 -11.30 -1.68
CA ASN A 15 -12.98 -12.74 -1.43
C ASN A 15 -14.32 -13.43 -1.76
N ASN A 16 -15.39 -12.66 -2.02
CA ASN A 16 -16.72 -13.24 -2.21
C ASN A 16 -17.06 -13.37 -3.70
N ASP A 17 -17.14 -14.62 -4.20
CA ASP A 17 -17.50 -14.94 -5.58
C ASP A 17 -19.01 -14.87 -5.87
N VAL A 18 -19.84 -14.68 -4.83
CA VAL A 18 -21.30 -14.67 -4.98
C VAL A 18 -21.81 -13.36 -5.60
N LEU A 19 -21.05 -12.26 -5.47
CA LEU A 19 -21.50 -10.92 -5.88
C LEU A 19 -21.30 -10.61 -7.35
N SER A 20 -20.33 -11.24 -8.02
CA SER A 20 -20.09 -11.06 -9.46
C SER A 20 -19.13 -12.11 -10.01
N VAL A 21 -19.23 -12.35 -11.33
CA VAL A 21 -18.30 -13.25 -12.04
C VAL A 21 -16.95 -12.53 -12.16
N ARG A 22 -15.95 -13.05 -11.45
CA ARG A 22 -14.58 -12.52 -11.50
C ARG A 22 -13.73 -13.30 -12.51
N LYS A 23 -12.91 -12.58 -13.26
CA LYS A 23 -11.92 -13.18 -14.17
C LYS A 23 -10.63 -13.45 -13.40
N ARG A 24 -10.09 -14.67 -13.56
CA ARG A 24 -8.76 -15.00 -13.09
C ARG A 24 -7.72 -14.54 -14.12
N ILE A 25 -6.76 -13.75 -13.68
CA ILE A 25 -5.58 -13.32 -14.44
C ILE A 25 -4.33 -13.48 -13.55
N HIS A 26 -3.14 -13.24 -14.09
CA HIS A 26 -1.92 -13.12 -13.28
C HIS A 26 -1.54 -11.64 -13.11
N LEU A 27 -0.81 -11.32 -12.06
CA LEU A 27 -0.31 -9.95 -11.85
C LEU A 27 0.54 -9.48 -13.04
N SER A 28 1.31 -10.38 -13.67
CA SER A 28 2.08 -10.11 -14.90
C SER A 28 1.26 -9.64 -16.09
N ASP A 29 -0.05 -9.95 -16.13
CA ASP A 29 -0.92 -9.54 -17.24
C ASP A 29 -1.31 -8.05 -17.14
N VAL A 30 -1.17 -7.46 -15.95
CA VAL A 30 -1.60 -6.09 -15.65
C VAL A 30 -0.54 -5.25 -14.92
N ALA A 31 0.67 -5.77 -14.73
CA ALA A 31 1.75 -5.03 -14.07
C ALA A 31 3.13 -5.44 -14.59
N THR A 32 4.03 -4.47 -14.62
CA THR A 32 5.45 -4.65 -14.99
C THR A 32 6.35 -4.12 -13.87
N LYS A 33 7.50 -4.77 -13.67
CA LYS A 33 8.47 -4.35 -12.66
C LYS A 33 9.08 -2.99 -13.02
N VAL A 34 9.18 -2.10 -12.04
CA VAL A 34 9.95 -0.86 -12.14
C VAL A 34 11.39 -1.15 -11.77
N THR A 35 12.30 -0.84 -12.71
CA THR A 35 13.74 -1.10 -12.56
C THR A 35 14.59 0.15 -12.74
N GLN A 36 13.98 1.30 -13.04
CA GLN A 36 14.67 2.56 -13.24
C GLN A 36 15.38 2.98 -11.95
N LYS A 37 16.69 3.21 -12.04
CA LYS A 37 17.52 3.65 -10.92
C LYS A 37 17.79 5.15 -10.98
N ASN A 38 18.05 5.74 -9.82
CA ASN A 38 18.40 7.15 -9.64
C ASN A 38 19.91 7.40 -9.90
N THR A 39 20.43 6.89 -11.02
CA THR A 39 21.89 6.85 -11.30
C THR A 39 22.59 8.18 -11.19
N ASN A 40 21.90 9.29 -11.46
CA ASN A 40 22.46 10.65 -11.42
C ASN A 40 22.02 11.43 -10.17
N ASN A 41 21.40 10.78 -9.18
CA ASN A 41 20.88 11.40 -7.95
C ASN A 41 19.97 12.64 -8.22
N HIS A 42 19.25 12.66 -9.36
CA HIS A 42 18.44 13.80 -9.75
C HIS A 42 17.09 13.86 -9.00
N VAL A 43 16.66 12.75 -8.41
CA VAL A 43 15.48 12.71 -7.54
C VAL A 43 15.94 12.61 -6.10
N SER A 44 15.63 13.64 -5.29
CA SER A 44 16.02 13.75 -3.89
C SER A 44 14.92 13.34 -2.89
N ASN A 45 13.66 13.18 -3.36
CA ASN A 45 12.54 12.80 -2.51
C ASN A 45 12.64 11.32 -2.10
N VAL A 46 13.25 11.05 -0.96
CA VAL A 46 13.44 9.68 -0.43
C VAL A 46 12.16 9.22 0.27
N LEU A 47 11.65 8.06 -0.16
CA LEU A 47 10.39 7.49 0.28
C LEU A 47 10.58 6.21 1.10
N SER A 48 9.61 5.95 1.98
CA SER A 48 9.47 4.70 2.72
C SER A 48 8.07 4.13 2.54
N ASN A 49 7.95 2.80 2.54
CA ASN A 49 6.66 2.11 2.46
C ASN A 49 6.25 1.59 3.84
N SER A 50 5.36 2.32 4.50
CA SER A 50 4.80 2.02 5.82
C SER A 50 3.52 1.19 5.70
N ALA A 51 3.34 0.20 6.59
CA ALA A 51 2.11 -0.59 6.67
C ALA A 51 0.87 0.27 7.02
N ASN A 52 1.05 1.29 7.86
CA ASN A 52 -0.04 2.10 8.38
C ASN A 52 -0.28 3.41 7.59
N GLN A 53 0.79 4.01 7.07
CA GLN A 53 0.74 5.34 6.45
C GLN A 53 0.86 5.30 4.92
N GLY A 54 1.18 4.12 4.35
CA GLY A 54 1.43 3.98 2.91
C GLY A 54 2.83 4.43 2.53
N ILE A 55 2.97 4.98 1.32
CA ILE A 55 4.26 5.48 0.82
C ILE A 55 4.37 6.97 1.15
N ILE A 56 5.28 7.30 2.05
CA ILE A 56 5.49 8.65 2.59
C ILE A 56 6.97 9.02 2.56
N PRO A 57 7.32 10.32 2.66
CA PRO A 57 8.70 10.76 2.82
C PRO A 57 9.37 10.06 4.01
N GLN A 58 10.62 9.64 3.82
CA GLN A 58 11.37 8.94 4.85
C GLN A 58 11.58 9.79 6.10
N SER A 59 11.71 11.10 5.95
CA SER A 59 11.82 12.07 7.04
C SER A 59 10.59 12.08 7.98
N GLU A 60 9.42 11.64 7.50
CA GLU A 60 8.22 11.53 8.34
C GLU A 60 8.15 10.21 9.15
N VAL A 61 9.00 9.22 8.81
CA VAL A 61 8.99 7.89 9.47
C VAL A 61 10.08 7.78 10.52
N PHE A 62 11.20 8.47 10.32
CA PHE A 62 12.40 8.32 11.14
C PHE A 62 12.90 9.69 11.56
N ASP A 63 13.18 9.86 12.86
CA ASP A 63 13.84 11.06 13.42
C ASP A 63 15.32 11.23 12.94
N ARG A 64 15.84 10.29 12.19
CA ARG A 64 17.17 10.32 11.57
C ARG A 64 17.07 10.00 10.09
N GLU A 65 17.73 10.77 9.27
CA GLU A 65 17.98 10.46 7.86
C GLU A 65 18.78 9.16 7.76
N ILE A 66 18.10 8.05 7.41
CA ILE A 66 18.73 6.73 7.24
C ILE A 66 19.40 6.65 5.86
N ALA A 67 18.89 7.38 4.87
CA ALA A 67 19.52 7.53 3.57
C ALA A 67 20.29 8.86 3.57
N ASN A 68 21.61 8.81 3.55
CA ASN A 68 22.40 9.96 3.11
C ASN A 68 22.02 10.26 1.67
N GLU A 69 21.73 11.53 1.35
CA GLU A 69 21.43 11.99 -0.01
C GLU A 69 22.47 11.50 -1.02
N ASP A 70 23.72 11.32 -0.59
CA ASP A 70 24.85 10.85 -1.41
C ASP A 70 24.76 9.37 -1.83
N ASN A 71 23.81 8.57 -1.33
CA ASN A 71 23.78 7.12 -1.58
C ASN A 71 22.45 6.59 -2.14
N THR A 72 21.70 7.42 -2.84
CA THR A 72 20.42 7.01 -3.47
C THR A 72 20.55 6.57 -4.92
N SER A 73 21.77 6.56 -5.49
CA SER A 73 22.01 6.20 -6.90
C SER A 73 21.50 4.79 -7.28
N ASN A 74 21.47 3.87 -6.33
CA ASN A 74 20.95 2.51 -6.51
C ASN A 74 19.46 2.37 -6.21
N TYR A 75 18.79 3.41 -5.69
CA TYR A 75 17.37 3.39 -5.39
C TYR A 75 16.53 3.37 -6.66
N PHE A 76 15.35 2.78 -6.58
CA PHE A 76 14.39 2.81 -7.68
C PHE A 76 13.65 4.15 -7.72
N VAL A 77 13.50 4.71 -8.91
CA VAL A 77 12.64 5.88 -9.15
C VAL A 77 11.23 5.39 -9.36
N ILE A 78 10.31 5.87 -8.55
CA ILE A 78 8.87 5.58 -8.68
C ILE A 78 8.11 6.86 -8.97
N SER A 79 7.08 6.75 -9.79
CA SER A 79 6.17 7.83 -10.18
C SER A 79 4.78 7.61 -9.60
N GLN A 80 3.93 8.63 -9.70
CA GLN A 80 2.54 8.53 -9.28
C GLN A 80 1.87 7.27 -9.86
N ASN A 81 1.13 6.56 -9.03
CA ASN A 81 0.44 5.31 -9.33
C ASN A 81 1.34 4.06 -9.43
N ASP A 82 2.64 4.15 -9.22
CA ASP A 82 3.46 2.98 -9.02
C ASP A 82 3.13 2.30 -7.69
N PHE A 83 3.28 0.99 -7.63
CA PHE A 83 3.08 0.17 -6.46
C PHE A 83 4.42 -0.26 -5.87
N VAL A 84 4.45 -0.36 -4.56
CA VAL A 84 5.63 -0.82 -3.83
C VAL A 84 5.23 -1.92 -2.85
N TYR A 85 5.85 -3.07 -2.98
CA TYR A 85 5.78 -4.14 -2.01
C TYR A 85 6.97 -4.08 -1.05
N ASN A 86 6.70 -3.93 0.22
CA ASN A 86 7.70 -4.05 1.29
C ASN A 86 7.55 -5.45 1.92
N PRO A 87 8.53 -6.35 1.79
CA PRO A 87 8.41 -7.72 2.30
C PRO A 87 8.42 -7.82 3.83
N ARG A 88 8.64 -6.71 4.55
CA ARG A 88 8.71 -6.71 6.00
C ARG A 88 7.33 -6.90 6.62
N LYS A 89 7.22 -7.92 7.47
CA LYS A 89 6.00 -8.26 8.22
C LYS A 89 5.76 -7.26 9.35
N SER A 90 4.48 -7.01 9.64
CA SER A 90 4.04 -6.27 10.82
C SER A 90 2.70 -6.82 11.31
N ALA A 91 2.25 -6.40 12.48
CA ALA A 91 0.95 -6.81 13.02
C ALA A 91 -0.23 -6.46 12.09
N THR A 92 -0.14 -5.33 11.36
CA THR A 92 -1.16 -4.86 10.43
C THR A 92 -0.95 -5.32 8.98
N ALA A 93 0.22 -5.87 8.65
CA ALA A 93 0.55 -6.41 7.33
C ALA A 93 1.39 -7.69 7.49
N PRO A 94 0.75 -8.85 7.73
CA PRO A 94 1.45 -10.09 8.07
C PRO A 94 2.32 -10.64 6.94
N TYR A 95 2.05 -10.25 5.70
CA TYR A 95 2.84 -10.60 4.51
C TYR A 95 3.59 -9.41 3.90
N GLY A 96 3.67 -8.29 4.65
CA GLY A 96 4.20 -7.02 4.19
C GLY A 96 3.15 -6.18 3.43
N PRO A 97 3.27 -4.84 3.47
CA PRO A 97 2.33 -3.98 2.77
C PRO A 97 2.65 -3.85 1.28
N ILE A 98 1.59 -3.81 0.46
CA ILE A 98 1.64 -3.32 -0.91
C ILE A 98 0.87 -2.02 -0.96
N ASN A 99 1.55 -0.92 -1.27
CA ASN A 99 0.93 0.40 -1.34
C ASN A 99 1.15 1.04 -2.71
N ARG A 100 0.17 1.88 -3.13
CA ARG A 100 0.25 2.72 -4.30
C ARG A 100 0.86 4.07 -3.92
N TYR A 101 1.77 4.56 -4.74
CA TYR A 101 2.33 5.88 -4.56
C TYR A 101 1.35 6.96 -5.08
N ASN A 102 0.97 7.86 -4.18
CA ASN A 102 0.02 8.94 -4.46
C ASN A 102 0.68 10.33 -4.59
N GLY A 103 2.01 10.40 -4.47
CA GLY A 103 2.74 11.65 -4.64
C GLY A 103 2.64 12.21 -6.06
N ARG A 104 2.69 13.53 -6.19
CA ARG A 104 2.62 14.21 -7.50
C ARG A 104 3.98 14.33 -8.20
N THR A 105 5.06 14.19 -7.46
CA THR A 105 6.45 14.24 -7.94
C THR A 105 7.08 12.87 -7.80
N ASP A 106 8.04 12.55 -8.65
CA ASP A 106 8.79 11.32 -8.52
C ASP A 106 9.50 11.23 -7.17
N GLY A 107 9.70 10.01 -6.70
CA GLY A 107 10.44 9.73 -5.49
C GLY A 107 11.35 8.53 -5.67
N VAL A 108 12.31 8.38 -4.78
CA VAL A 108 13.23 7.24 -4.76
C VAL A 108 12.98 6.36 -3.57
N ILE A 109 13.07 5.06 -3.78
CA ILE A 109 12.78 4.07 -2.76
C ILE A 109 13.82 2.95 -2.75
N SER A 110 14.06 2.39 -1.57
CA SER A 110 15.08 1.36 -1.36
C SER A 110 14.95 0.17 -2.32
N PRO A 111 16.08 -0.34 -2.88
CA PRO A 111 16.08 -1.54 -3.74
C PRO A 111 15.70 -2.83 -3.00
N LEU A 112 15.50 -2.78 -1.68
CA LEU A 112 14.96 -3.90 -0.89
C LEU A 112 13.46 -4.12 -1.13
N TYR A 113 12.78 -3.16 -1.76
CA TYR A 113 11.36 -3.25 -2.10
C TYR A 113 11.19 -3.68 -3.56
N LEU A 114 10.08 -4.38 -3.82
CA LEU A 114 9.69 -4.68 -5.18
C LEU A 114 8.73 -3.58 -5.67
N CYS A 115 9.14 -2.86 -6.72
CA CYS A 115 8.35 -1.79 -7.31
C CYS A 115 7.75 -2.24 -8.64
N PHE A 116 6.48 -1.89 -8.89
CA PHE A 116 5.81 -2.25 -10.14
C PHE A 116 4.79 -1.20 -10.58
N ARG A 117 4.56 -1.11 -11.87
CA ARG A 117 3.61 -0.21 -12.53
C ARG A 117 2.49 -1.02 -13.15
N SER A 118 1.24 -0.63 -12.86
CA SER A 118 0.08 -1.31 -13.44
C SER A 118 -0.30 -0.73 -14.80
N HIS A 119 -0.90 -1.57 -15.62
CA HIS A 119 -1.49 -1.22 -16.91
C HIS A 119 -2.75 -2.06 -17.15
N ASN A 120 -3.66 -1.57 -18.00
CA ASN A 120 -4.89 -2.29 -18.39
C ASN A 120 -5.81 -2.71 -17.24
N ILE A 121 -5.71 -2.04 -16.08
CA ILE A 121 -6.55 -2.25 -14.91
C ILE A 121 -6.77 -0.89 -14.23
N ASN A 122 -7.92 -0.72 -13.58
CA ASN A 122 -8.15 0.48 -12.79
C ASN A 122 -7.15 0.51 -11.60
N VAL A 123 -6.31 1.54 -11.56
CA VAL A 123 -5.21 1.64 -10.58
C VAL A 123 -5.72 1.79 -9.14
N GLU A 124 -6.84 2.47 -8.93
CA GLU A 124 -7.43 2.63 -7.60
C GLU A 124 -8.03 1.31 -7.11
N TYR A 125 -8.72 0.59 -8.02
CA TYR A 125 -9.23 -0.75 -7.75
C TYR A 125 -8.10 -1.72 -7.36
N LEU A 126 -6.99 -1.72 -8.11
CA LEU A 126 -5.84 -2.56 -7.79
C LEU A 126 -5.23 -2.18 -6.43
N GLY A 127 -5.20 -0.88 -6.11
CA GLY A 127 -4.80 -0.39 -4.79
C GLY A 127 -5.67 -0.96 -3.67
N TRP A 128 -6.98 -1.03 -3.87
CA TRP A 128 -7.91 -1.64 -2.92
C TRP A 128 -7.80 -3.16 -2.86
N TYR A 129 -7.54 -3.82 -4.01
CA TYR A 129 -7.26 -5.26 -4.03
C TYR A 129 -6.11 -5.62 -3.09
N PHE A 130 -5.01 -4.86 -3.13
CA PHE A 130 -3.86 -5.09 -2.25
C PHE A 130 -4.06 -4.64 -0.79
N LYS A 131 -5.14 -3.95 -0.48
CA LYS A 131 -5.58 -3.70 0.91
C LYS A 131 -6.40 -4.85 1.48
N SER A 132 -6.90 -5.76 0.64
CA SER A 132 -7.58 -6.99 1.08
C SER A 132 -6.57 -8.08 1.43
N ASN A 133 -7.06 -9.14 2.03
CA ASN A 133 -6.28 -10.35 2.31
C ASN A 133 -6.31 -11.41 1.17
N SER A 134 -6.91 -11.09 0.01
CA SER A 134 -7.13 -12.02 -1.11
C SER A 134 -5.84 -12.63 -1.67
N TRP A 135 -4.73 -11.91 -1.57
CA TRP A 135 -3.42 -12.33 -2.07
C TRP A 135 -2.55 -13.03 -0.99
N TYR A 136 -2.95 -12.98 0.28
CA TYR A 136 -2.16 -13.49 1.40
C TYR A 136 -1.85 -14.98 1.27
N LYS A 137 -2.86 -15.79 0.96
CA LYS A 137 -2.70 -17.24 0.80
C LYS A 137 -1.65 -17.60 -0.26
N TYR A 138 -1.61 -16.84 -1.36
CA TYR A 138 -0.62 -17.07 -2.41
C TYR A 138 0.79 -16.80 -1.91
N VAL A 139 1.01 -15.68 -1.23
CA VAL A 139 2.31 -15.32 -0.68
C VAL A 139 2.73 -16.27 0.44
N ASP A 140 1.80 -16.73 1.26
CA ASP A 140 2.05 -17.73 2.30
C ASP A 140 2.58 -19.05 1.72
N GLN A 141 1.97 -19.51 0.62
CA GLN A 141 2.32 -20.78 -0.03
C GLN A 141 3.59 -20.74 -0.89
N ASN A 142 3.96 -19.56 -1.40
CA ASN A 142 5.02 -19.38 -2.40
C ASN A 142 6.19 -18.54 -1.90
N GLY A 143 6.02 -17.85 -0.78
CA GLY A 143 7.06 -17.09 -0.11
C GLY A 143 7.82 -17.94 0.88
N ASP A 144 9.13 -17.68 1.01
CA ASP A 144 9.97 -18.29 2.06
C ASP A 144 10.19 -17.26 3.17
N THR A 145 10.05 -17.69 4.41
CA THR A 145 10.38 -16.85 5.57
C THR A 145 11.89 -16.84 5.85
N GLY A 146 12.66 -17.77 5.25
CA GLY A 146 14.09 -17.86 5.38
C GLY A 146 14.60 -17.80 6.83
N VAL A 147 15.86 -17.38 7.01
CA VAL A 147 16.47 -17.16 8.33
C VAL A 147 15.91 -15.93 9.05
N ARG A 148 15.30 -14.99 8.32
CA ARG A 148 14.72 -13.77 8.88
C ARG A 148 13.20 -13.90 8.97
N HIS A 149 12.71 -14.24 10.14
CA HIS A 149 11.27 -14.40 10.41
C HIS A 149 10.44 -13.12 10.25
N ASP A 150 11.08 -11.93 10.20
CA ASP A 150 10.44 -10.63 10.06
C ASP A 150 10.14 -10.23 8.59
N ARG A 151 10.51 -11.08 7.62
CA ARG A 151 10.34 -10.81 6.19
C ARG A 151 9.82 -12.01 5.43
N VAL A 152 9.16 -11.74 4.31
CA VAL A 152 8.81 -12.72 3.29
C VAL A 152 9.82 -12.64 2.16
N SER A 153 10.49 -13.72 1.83
CA SER A 153 11.32 -13.82 0.63
C SER A 153 10.49 -14.45 -0.49
N ILE A 154 10.20 -13.70 -1.53
CA ILE A 154 9.50 -14.18 -2.72
C ILE A 154 10.25 -13.72 -3.96
N LYS A 155 10.50 -14.65 -4.91
CA LYS A 155 11.14 -14.28 -6.18
C LYS A 155 10.20 -13.45 -7.03
N ASP A 156 10.75 -12.51 -7.79
CA ASP A 156 9.97 -11.61 -8.65
C ASP A 156 9.04 -12.37 -9.59
N GLU A 157 9.55 -13.41 -10.27
CA GLU A 157 8.77 -14.25 -11.19
C GLU A 157 7.56 -14.88 -10.50
N ILE A 158 7.76 -15.37 -9.29
CA ILE A 158 6.70 -15.96 -8.47
C ILE A 158 5.72 -14.86 -8.04
N PHE A 159 6.20 -13.70 -7.61
CA PHE A 159 5.34 -12.58 -7.24
C PHE A 159 4.45 -12.12 -8.42
N PHE A 160 5.00 -11.98 -9.61
CA PHE A 160 4.25 -11.59 -10.81
C PHE A 160 3.34 -12.71 -11.34
N SER A 161 3.58 -13.97 -10.99
CA SER A 161 2.67 -15.09 -11.29
C SER A 161 1.49 -15.19 -10.33
N MET A 162 1.36 -14.26 -9.37
CA MET A 162 0.23 -14.21 -8.43
C MET A 162 -1.09 -14.15 -9.16
N PRO A 163 -2.04 -15.07 -8.90
CA PRO A 163 -3.37 -15.02 -9.49
C PRO A 163 -4.18 -13.89 -8.85
N LEU A 164 -4.78 -13.06 -9.68
CA LEU A 164 -5.74 -12.02 -9.30
C LEU A 164 -7.12 -12.42 -9.79
N PHE A 165 -8.12 -12.30 -8.93
CA PHE A 165 -9.53 -12.49 -9.29
C PHE A 165 -10.18 -11.12 -9.40
N ILE A 166 -10.33 -10.63 -10.64
CA ILE A 166 -10.73 -9.24 -10.92
C ILE A 166 -12.15 -9.16 -11.48
N HIS A 167 -12.83 -8.11 -11.11
CA HIS A 167 -14.12 -7.70 -11.67
C HIS A 167 -13.96 -7.13 -13.08
N ASN A 168 -15.06 -6.99 -13.83
CA ASN A 168 -15.03 -6.29 -15.12
C ASN A 168 -14.70 -4.79 -14.95
N ALA A 169 -14.41 -4.10 -16.06
CA ALA A 169 -13.90 -2.71 -16.01
C ALA A 169 -14.89 -1.73 -15.35
N ASP A 170 -16.17 -1.86 -15.62
CA ASP A 170 -17.19 -0.97 -15.04
C ASP A 170 -17.35 -1.20 -13.53
N GLU A 171 -17.35 -2.46 -13.12
CA GLU A 171 -17.37 -2.84 -11.71
C GLU A 171 -16.12 -2.38 -10.97
N GLN A 172 -14.93 -2.44 -11.60
CA GLN A 172 -13.69 -1.92 -11.00
C GLN A 172 -13.82 -0.43 -10.66
N ILE A 173 -14.38 0.37 -11.58
CA ILE A 173 -14.60 1.80 -11.38
C ILE A 173 -15.57 2.04 -10.21
N GLU A 174 -16.69 1.35 -10.19
CA GLU A 174 -17.70 1.49 -9.13
C GLU A 174 -17.21 1.04 -7.77
N ILE A 175 -16.48 -0.07 -7.69
CA ILE A 175 -15.88 -0.57 -6.44
C ILE A 175 -14.86 0.45 -5.91
N ALA A 176 -13.94 0.92 -6.76
CA ALA A 176 -12.96 1.92 -6.38
C ALA A 176 -13.61 3.20 -5.84
N LYS A 177 -14.63 3.71 -6.54
CA LYS A 177 -15.39 4.90 -6.14
C LYS A 177 -16.08 4.73 -4.78
N ARG A 178 -16.71 3.58 -4.54
CA ARG A 178 -17.37 3.28 -3.26
C ARG A 178 -16.37 3.17 -2.12
N LEU A 179 -15.26 2.46 -2.33
CA LEU A 179 -14.23 2.30 -1.31
C LEU A 179 -13.52 3.63 -1.00
N ASN A 180 -13.28 4.48 -2.02
CA ASN A 180 -12.75 5.83 -1.80
C ASN A 180 -13.71 6.70 -0.96
N LYS A 181 -15.03 6.58 -1.14
CA LYS A 181 -16.00 7.28 -0.30
C LYS A 181 -15.96 6.78 1.16
N ILE A 182 -15.90 5.46 1.35
CA ILE A 182 -15.77 4.87 2.70
C ILE A 182 -14.49 5.35 3.37
N GLU A 183 -13.37 5.35 2.64
CA GLU A 183 -12.09 5.86 3.15
C GLU A 183 -12.16 7.34 3.55
N SER A 184 -12.78 8.16 2.71
CA SER A 184 -12.97 9.59 3.00
C SER A 184 -13.83 9.78 4.25
N PHE A 185 -14.93 9.04 4.36
CA PHE A 185 -15.79 9.09 5.55
C PHE A 185 -15.03 8.69 6.82
N VAL A 186 -14.31 7.56 6.79
CA VAL A 186 -13.53 7.12 7.96
C VAL A 186 -12.51 8.17 8.38
N LYS A 187 -11.79 8.79 7.43
CA LYS A 187 -10.82 9.87 7.72
C LYS A 187 -11.49 11.10 8.34
N GLN A 188 -12.66 11.49 7.85
CA GLN A 188 -13.41 12.61 8.41
C GLN A 188 -13.84 12.35 9.85
N GLU A 189 -14.34 11.15 10.15
CA GLU A 189 -14.73 10.77 11.50
C GLU A 189 -13.54 10.72 12.46
N GLU A 190 -12.39 10.24 12.01
CA GLU A 190 -11.15 10.25 12.80
C GLU A 190 -10.67 11.67 13.12
N GLN A 191 -10.72 12.54 12.10
CA GLN A 191 -10.36 13.95 12.31
C GLN A 191 -11.34 14.64 13.27
N TYR A 192 -12.61 14.35 13.14
CA TYR A 192 -13.63 14.90 14.05
C TYR A 192 -13.42 14.42 15.49
N LEU A 193 -13.16 13.13 15.69
CA LEU A 193 -12.85 12.58 17.00
C LEU A 193 -11.61 13.26 17.62
N PHE A 194 -10.54 13.41 16.84
CA PHE A 194 -9.33 14.10 17.28
C PHE A 194 -9.61 15.55 17.74
N LEU A 195 -10.45 16.27 17.00
CA LEU A 195 -10.83 17.65 17.36
C LEU A 195 -11.65 17.68 18.68
N LEU A 196 -12.58 16.74 18.86
CA LEU A 196 -13.36 16.63 20.09
C LEU A 196 -12.49 16.28 21.30
N GLU A 197 -11.54 15.37 21.14
CA GLU A 197 -10.59 15.01 22.20
C GLU A 197 -9.69 16.21 22.57
N SER A 198 -9.24 16.96 21.57
CA SER A 198 -8.44 18.18 21.78
C SER A 198 -9.26 19.26 22.50
N GLN A 199 -10.53 19.45 22.11
CA GLN A 199 -11.43 20.38 22.80
C GLN A 199 -11.70 19.98 24.24
N LYS A 200 -11.94 18.68 24.49
CA LYS A 200 -12.11 18.14 25.84
C LYS A 200 -10.90 18.45 26.71
N LEU A 201 -9.69 18.20 26.19
CA LEU A 201 -8.44 18.47 26.92
C LEU A 201 -8.29 19.96 27.24
N TYR A 202 -8.56 20.82 26.26
CA TYR A 202 -8.53 22.27 26.45
C TYR A 202 -9.49 22.73 27.57
N LEU A 203 -10.74 22.24 27.55
CA LEU A 203 -11.75 22.58 28.55
C LEU A 203 -11.35 22.09 29.97
N LEU A 204 -10.82 20.88 30.09
CA LEU A 204 -10.33 20.34 31.36
C LEU A 204 -9.19 21.18 31.94
N GLN A 205 -8.29 21.70 31.09
CA GLN A 205 -7.17 22.55 31.52
C GLN A 205 -7.59 23.96 31.94
N HIS A 206 -8.70 24.50 31.42
CA HIS A 206 -9.08 25.91 31.60
C HIS A 206 -10.33 26.14 32.44
N LEU A 207 -11.17 25.12 32.65
CA LEU A 207 -12.39 25.22 33.44
C LEU A 207 -12.26 24.68 34.86
N PHE A 208 -11.22 23.92 35.17
CA PHE A 208 -11.01 23.27 36.47
C PHE A 208 -9.72 23.72 37.14
N ILE A 209 -9.36 25.00 36.96
CA ILE A 209 -8.28 25.68 37.74
C ILE A 209 -8.89 26.27 39.01
#